data_cc746d322f5d25de0bf7aac2cd45edd9
#
_entry.id   cc746d322f5d25de0bf7aac2cd45edd9
#
_cell.length_a   1.000
_cell.length_b   1.000
_cell.length_c   1.000
_cell.angle_alpha   90.00
_cell.angle_beta   90.00
_cell.angle_gamma   90.00
#
_symmetry.space_group_name_H-M   'P 1'
#
loop_
_entity.id
_entity.type
_entity.pdbx_description
1 polymer ?
#
loop_
_entity_poly.entity_id
_entity_poly.type
_entity_poly.pdbx_seq_one_letter_code
_entity_poly.pdbx_strand_id
1 'polypeptide(L)'
;MASAKRKQREKHNLDVIQGGNGAIEAALTEIPHHPKSFSRDLPVSGAWFPGDPVGHRKFINVTDGRPFALEAGGVLTEVIQAYETWGKLNSDSTNAVLICHALTGDSHVSGDSSASHPTKGWWDDIVGPGKAVDTDQFFVVCINVLGGCQGSTGPSSINPVNNRPYGSVFPNITIRDIVRAQAKVADYLGINKWHAIIGGSMGGMQVLEWGAMFPERAPRIAPVATSLAASAQQIAWSAVGRAAIALDPRWRDGNYYEADPGDGPHAGLATARAIAQIHYRSDASFQSRFGRDLVDKDSLFGLWDRFEVESYLDYHGEKLIRRFDANSYLVLNRAMDTHDLSRGRGSLENAVRRIKGKVVTASISTDILYPPHQQQEIQKVIQSVGGSCSYEEIADQNGHDGFLLATAEIGAIFSQLLEDQ
;
A
#
# COMPACT_ATOMS: atom_id res chain seq x y z
N MET A 1 1.53 36.96 -58.92
CA MET A 1 1.78 35.73 -58.12
C MET A 1 1.11 35.68 -56.73
N ALA A 2 0.89 36.82 -56.07
CA ALA A 2 0.23 36.83 -54.73
C ALA A 2 -1.30 36.50 -54.78
N SER A 3 -2.04 36.84 -55.86
CA SER A 3 -3.48 36.59 -55.98
C SER A 3 -3.83 35.10 -56.17
N ALA A 4 -2.99 34.33 -56.86
CA ALA A 4 -3.21 32.90 -57.08
C ALA A 4 -3.00 32.05 -55.77
N LYS A 5 -2.03 32.42 -54.97
CA LYS A 5 -1.77 31.76 -53.65
C LYS A 5 -2.87 32.03 -52.64
N ARG A 6 -3.53 33.20 -52.71
CA ARG A 6 -4.66 33.54 -51.83
C ARG A 6 -5.92 32.75 -52.17
N LYS A 7 -6.23 32.58 -53.45
CA LYS A 7 -7.37 31.76 -53.92
C LYS A 7 -7.18 30.27 -53.65
N GLN A 8 -5.95 29.78 -53.68
CA GLN A 8 -5.65 28.38 -53.36
C GLN A 8 -5.76 28.08 -51.85
N ARG A 9 -5.39 29.04 -50.98
CA ARG A 9 -5.61 28.92 -49.54
C ARG A 9 -7.08 29.03 -49.14
N GLU A 10 -7.85 29.90 -49.77
CA GLU A 10 -9.30 30.02 -49.51
C GLU A 10 -10.06 28.77 -49.99
N LYS A 11 -9.64 28.14 -51.11
CA LYS A 11 -10.23 26.90 -51.58
C LYS A 11 -9.90 25.71 -50.69
N HIS A 12 -8.69 25.65 -50.16
CA HIS A 12 -8.27 24.59 -49.22
C HIS A 12 -9.01 24.67 -47.86
N ASN A 13 -9.27 25.90 -47.37
CA ASN A 13 -10.09 26.10 -46.17
C ASN A 13 -11.58 25.79 -46.36
N LEU A 14 -12.11 25.95 -47.58
CA LEU A 14 -13.52 25.62 -47.92
C LEU A 14 -13.69 24.09 -48.07
N ASP A 15 -12.70 23.41 -48.64
CA ASP A 15 -12.73 21.94 -48.77
C ASP A 15 -12.66 21.25 -47.43
N VAL A 16 -11.93 21.81 -46.45
CA VAL A 16 -11.90 21.34 -45.05
C VAL A 16 -13.25 21.54 -44.33
N ILE A 17 -14.00 22.58 -44.68
CA ILE A 17 -15.34 22.86 -44.12
C ILE A 17 -16.43 22.01 -44.80
N GLN A 18 -16.30 21.70 -46.11
CA GLN A 18 -17.29 20.90 -46.84
C GLN A 18 -17.11 19.38 -46.71
N GLY A 19 -15.91 18.90 -46.37
CA GLY A 19 -15.69 17.49 -45.96
C GLY A 19 -16.17 17.16 -44.54
N GLY A 20 -16.61 18.19 -43.80
CA GLY A 20 -16.81 18.08 -42.37
C GLY A 20 -18.09 17.39 -41.90
N ASN A 21 -19.14 17.34 -42.69
CA ASN A 21 -20.39 16.79 -42.15
C ASN A 21 -20.36 15.26 -41.99
N GLY A 22 -19.74 14.54 -42.90
CA GLY A 22 -19.59 13.09 -42.76
C GLY A 22 -18.57 12.67 -41.68
N ALA A 23 -17.46 13.44 -41.56
CA ALA A 23 -16.45 13.20 -40.55
C ALA A 23 -16.91 13.64 -39.13
N ILE A 24 -17.74 14.69 -39.05
CA ILE A 24 -18.35 15.12 -37.80
C ILE A 24 -19.45 14.13 -37.36
N GLU A 25 -20.26 13.60 -38.27
CA GLU A 25 -21.25 12.56 -37.96
C GLU A 25 -20.58 11.23 -37.55
N ALA A 26 -19.50 10.82 -38.23
CA ALA A 26 -18.72 9.65 -37.84
C ALA A 26 -18.01 9.87 -36.49
N ALA A 27 -17.46 11.06 -36.23
CA ALA A 27 -16.84 11.39 -34.94
C ALA A 27 -17.84 11.51 -33.79
N LEU A 28 -19.10 11.87 -34.08
CA LEU A 28 -20.17 11.90 -33.05
C LEU A 28 -20.77 10.52 -32.76
N THR A 29 -20.63 9.55 -33.71
CA THR A 29 -21.05 8.16 -33.49
C THR A 29 -19.99 7.29 -32.81
N GLU A 30 -18.75 7.74 -32.80
CA GLU A 30 -17.61 7.07 -32.15
C GLU A 30 -16.99 7.94 -31.06
N ILE A 31 -17.77 8.55 -30.16
CA ILE A 31 -17.21 8.99 -28.89
C ILE A 31 -16.88 7.70 -28.13
N PRO A 32 -15.59 7.36 -27.95
CA PRO A 32 -15.26 6.20 -27.13
C PRO A 32 -15.86 6.46 -25.77
N HIS A 33 -16.85 5.68 -25.37
CA HIS A 33 -17.39 5.76 -24.02
C HIS A 33 -16.27 5.42 -23.05
N HIS A 34 -15.63 6.45 -22.46
CA HIS A 34 -14.88 6.24 -21.24
C HIS A 34 -15.91 6.17 -20.09
N PRO A 35 -15.93 5.12 -19.29
CA PRO A 35 -14.76 4.49 -18.70
C PRO A 35 -14.51 3.09 -19.26
N LYS A 36 -13.25 2.60 -19.20
CA LYS A 36 -12.89 1.22 -19.48
C LYS A 36 -13.92 0.26 -18.89
N SER A 37 -14.55 -0.56 -19.72
CA SER A 37 -15.30 -1.71 -19.23
C SER A 37 -14.28 -2.74 -18.75
N PHE A 38 -14.20 -2.95 -17.45
CA PHE A 38 -13.44 -4.06 -16.91
C PHE A 38 -14.05 -5.39 -17.37
N SER A 39 -13.19 -6.41 -17.55
CA SER A 39 -13.63 -7.73 -17.96
C SER A 39 -14.71 -8.27 -17.00
N ARG A 40 -15.76 -8.86 -17.57
CA ARG A 40 -16.81 -9.56 -16.80
C ARG A 40 -16.29 -10.80 -16.06
N ASP A 41 -15.08 -11.26 -16.39
CA ASP A 41 -14.43 -12.41 -15.73
C ASP A 41 -13.67 -12.03 -14.45
N LEU A 42 -13.61 -10.73 -14.09
CA LEU A 42 -13.00 -10.32 -12.84
C LEU A 42 -13.84 -10.76 -11.65
N PRO A 43 -13.22 -11.29 -10.58
CA PRO A 43 -13.95 -11.51 -9.33
C PRO A 43 -14.51 -10.19 -8.81
N VAL A 44 -15.57 -10.25 -8.04
CA VAL A 44 -16.20 -9.05 -7.44
C VAL A 44 -15.25 -8.27 -6.54
N SER A 45 -14.26 -8.94 -5.97
CA SER A 45 -13.17 -8.39 -5.17
C SER A 45 -11.90 -9.21 -5.42
N GLY A 46 -10.74 -8.56 -5.36
CA GLY A 46 -9.43 -9.23 -5.37
C GLY A 46 -8.99 -9.75 -3.99
N ALA A 47 -9.89 -9.81 -3.02
CA ALA A 47 -9.63 -10.43 -1.72
C ALA A 47 -9.43 -11.94 -1.84
N TRP A 48 -8.64 -12.50 -0.94
CA TRP A 48 -8.59 -13.94 -0.70
C TRP A 48 -9.83 -14.39 0.09
N PHE A 49 -10.48 -15.47 -0.34
CA PHE A 49 -11.62 -16.08 0.34
C PHE A 49 -11.32 -17.52 0.75
N PRO A 50 -11.99 -18.06 1.79
CA PRO A 50 -11.90 -19.47 2.13
C PRO A 50 -12.25 -20.36 0.94
N GLY A 51 -11.31 -21.22 0.53
CA GLY A 51 -11.39 -22.05 -0.67
C GLY A 51 -10.42 -21.65 -1.78
N ASP A 52 -9.91 -20.41 -1.75
CA ASP A 52 -8.84 -19.99 -2.64
C ASP A 52 -7.51 -20.70 -2.30
N PRO A 53 -6.57 -20.79 -3.24
CA PRO A 53 -5.24 -21.34 -2.97
C PRO A 53 -4.57 -20.64 -1.79
N VAL A 54 -4.17 -21.43 -0.79
CA VAL A 54 -3.57 -20.91 0.46
C VAL A 54 -2.11 -20.47 0.24
N GLY A 55 -1.35 -21.19 -0.59
CA GLY A 55 0.08 -20.95 -0.78
C GLY A 55 0.88 -21.21 0.49
N HIS A 56 1.74 -20.25 0.82
CA HIS A 56 2.58 -20.31 2.03
C HIS A 56 1.91 -19.68 3.28
N ARG A 57 0.69 -19.15 3.12
CA ARG A 57 -0.05 -18.54 4.23
C ARG A 57 -0.37 -19.55 5.31
N LYS A 58 -0.18 -19.13 6.55
CA LYS A 58 -0.63 -19.80 7.76
C LYS A 58 -1.67 -18.91 8.44
N PHE A 59 -2.59 -19.50 9.15
CA PHE A 59 -3.70 -18.78 9.77
C PHE A 59 -3.76 -19.09 11.25
N ILE A 60 -4.07 -18.07 12.04
CA ILE A 60 -4.32 -18.22 13.47
C ILE A 60 -5.45 -17.31 13.92
N ASN A 61 -6.34 -17.83 14.77
CA ASN A 61 -7.29 -17.01 15.51
C ASN A 61 -6.59 -16.42 16.74
N VAL A 62 -6.51 -15.09 16.82
CA VAL A 62 -5.80 -14.38 17.91
C VAL A 62 -6.74 -13.88 19.02
N THR A 63 -8.03 -14.16 18.93
CA THR A 63 -9.01 -13.75 19.97
C THR A 63 -8.99 -14.67 21.19
N ASP A 64 -8.57 -15.92 21.03
CA ASP A 64 -8.46 -16.90 22.12
C ASP A 64 -9.73 -16.92 23.03
N GLY A 65 -10.90 -16.94 22.40
CA GLY A 65 -12.21 -16.94 23.07
C GLY A 65 -12.63 -15.61 23.73
N ARG A 66 -11.83 -14.54 23.58
CA ARG A 66 -12.15 -13.19 24.08
C ARG A 66 -12.26 -12.20 22.92
N PRO A 67 -13.34 -11.39 22.86
CA PRO A 67 -13.44 -10.38 21.79
C PRO A 67 -12.24 -9.44 21.76
N PHE A 68 -11.80 -9.10 20.55
CA PHE A 68 -10.72 -8.17 20.32
C PHE A 68 -11.27 -6.73 20.35
N ALA A 69 -11.00 -6.01 21.45
CA ALA A 69 -11.42 -4.62 21.61
C ALA A 69 -10.58 -3.68 20.71
N LEU A 70 -11.24 -2.74 20.05
CA LEU A 70 -10.61 -1.78 19.12
C LEU A 70 -10.38 -0.41 19.79
N GLU A 71 -9.33 0.29 19.38
CA GLU A 71 -9.00 1.61 19.92
C GLU A 71 -10.09 2.66 19.66
N ALA A 72 -10.72 2.60 18.48
CA ALA A 72 -11.81 3.50 18.10
C ALA A 72 -13.16 3.14 18.76
N GLY A 73 -13.20 2.12 19.60
CA GLY A 73 -14.43 1.54 20.15
C GLY A 73 -14.95 0.37 19.29
N GLY A 74 -15.82 -0.44 19.89
CA GLY A 74 -16.29 -1.67 19.27
C GLY A 74 -15.38 -2.86 19.53
N VAL A 75 -15.80 -4.01 19.03
CA VAL A 75 -15.10 -5.29 19.21
C VAL A 75 -15.21 -6.14 17.95
N LEU A 76 -14.21 -6.96 17.71
CA LEU A 76 -14.27 -8.09 16.78
C LEU A 76 -14.36 -9.37 17.63
N THR A 77 -15.40 -10.16 17.40
CA THR A 77 -15.63 -11.41 18.15
C THR A 77 -14.64 -12.49 17.76
N GLU A 78 -14.14 -12.41 16.52
CA GLU A 78 -13.11 -13.30 15.98
C GLU A 78 -12.14 -12.49 15.14
N VAL A 79 -10.83 -12.74 15.33
CA VAL A 79 -9.76 -12.16 14.53
C VAL A 79 -8.82 -13.27 14.06
N ILE A 80 -8.90 -13.57 12.78
CA ILE A 80 -7.94 -14.43 12.09
C ILE A 80 -6.82 -13.56 11.57
N GLN A 81 -5.57 -13.99 11.78
CA GLN A 81 -4.39 -13.39 11.16
C GLN A 81 -3.75 -14.40 10.21
N ALA A 82 -3.59 -13.99 8.95
CA ALA A 82 -2.79 -14.70 7.98
C ALA A 82 -1.34 -14.22 8.07
N TYR A 83 -0.37 -15.12 7.97
CA TYR A 83 1.04 -14.78 8.01
C TYR A 83 1.88 -15.78 7.23
N GLU A 84 3.06 -15.38 6.81
CA GLU A 84 4.06 -16.23 6.19
C GLU A 84 5.38 -16.17 6.96
N THR A 85 6.20 -17.22 6.82
CA THR A 85 7.49 -17.31 7.53
C THR A 85 8.56 -17.89 6.62
N TRP A 86 9.79 -17.41 6.79
CA TRP A 86 11.00 -17.91 6.12
C TRP A 86 12.09 -18.16 7.15
N GLY A 87 12.99 -19.08 6.84
CA GLY A 87 14.04 -19.48 7.78
C GLY A 87 13.53 -20.35 8.94
N LYS A 88 14.34 -20.45 9.99
CA LYS A 88 14.06 -21.30 11.16
C LYS A 88 14.26 -20.53 12.47
N LEU A 89 13.25 -20.55 13.31
CA LEU A 89 13.35 -20.00 14.67
C LEU A 89 14.34 -20.85 15.49
N ASN A 90 15.30 -20.18 16.14
CA ASN A 90 16.26 -20.84 17.02
C ASN A 90 15.61 -21.21 18.38
N SER A 91 16.29 -22.03 19.16
CA SER A 91 15.73 -22.60 20.41
C SER A 91 15.35 -21.56 21.47
N ASP A 92 16.04 -20.42 21.49
CA ASP A 92 15.84 -19.31 22.43
C ASP A 92 15.03 -18.16 21.85
N SER A 93 14.53 -18.32 20.60
CA SER A 93 13.66 -17.37 19.89
C SER A 93 14.27 -15.97 19.73
N THR A 94 15.61 -15.87 19.64
CA THR A 94 16.33 -14.59 19.58
C THR A 94 16.57 -14.07 18.16
N ASN A 95 16.33 -14.90 17.11
CA ASN A 95 16.61 -14.56 15.72
C ASN A 95 15.37 -14.18 14.90
N ALA A 96 14.26 -13.84 15.53
CA ALA A 96 13.02 -13.53 14.84
C ALA A 96 12.99 -12.07 14.32
N VAL A 97 12.72 -11.86 13.05
CA VAL A 97 12.57 -10.54 12.41
C VAL A 97 11.12 -10.39 11.94
N LEU A 98 10.46 -9.30 12.36
CA LEU A 98 9.13 -8.93 11.86
C LEU A 98 9.26 -7.95 10.70
N ILE A 99 8.59 -8.26 9.59
CA ILE A 99 8.43 -7.35 8.46
C ILE A 99 7.00 -6.86 8.41
N CYS A 100 6.81 -5.54 8.47
CA CYS A 100 5.52 -4.86 8.41
C CYS A 100 5.27 -4.32 7.00
N HIS A 101 4.24 -4.83 6.32
CA HIS A 101 3.93 -4.43 4.94
C HIS A 101 3.22 -3.08 4.84
N ALA A 102 3.34 -2.44 3.68
CA ALA A 102 2.68 -1.18 3.33
C ALA A 102 1.19 -1.38 2.97
N LEU A 103 0.46 -0.28 2.70
CA LEU A 103 -1.00 -0.22 2.48
C LEU A 103 -1.53 -1.34 1.55
N THR A 104 -0.92 -1.52 0.39
CA THR A 104 -1.34 -2.51 -0.60
C THR A 104 -0.40 -3.72 -0.68
N GLY A 105 0.44 -3.92 0.33
CA GLY A 105 1.23 -5.13 0.53
C GLY A 105 0.38 -6.26 1.11
N ASP A 106 1.04 -7.38 1.33
CA ASP A 106 0.50 -8.57 1.98
C ASP A 106 1.62 -9.34 2.67
N SER A 107 1.32 -10.52 3.22
CA SER A 107 2.31 -11.38 3.89
C SER A 107 3.40 -11.92 2.98
N HIS A 108 3.21 -11.91 1.64
CA HIS A 108 4.15 -12.48 0.68
C HIS A 108 5.34 -11.55 0.42
N VAL A 109 6.26 -11.46 1.36
CA VAL A 109 7.43 -10.58 1.27
C VAL A 109 8.52 -11.14 0.35
N SER A 110 8.65 -12.47 0.25
CA SER A 110 9.66 -13.17 -0.56
C SER A 110 9.10 -14.43 -1.19
N GLY A 111 9.59 -14.78 -2.37
CA GLY A 111 9.21 -15.95 -3.16
C GLY A 111 8.58 -15.59 -4.50
N ASP A 112 8.46 -16.60 -5.36
CA ASP A 112 7.93 -16.43 -6.71
C ASP A 112 6.41 -16.22 -6.74
N SER A 113 5.92 -15.67 -7.85
CA SER A 113 4.49 -15.62 -8.14
C SER A 113 3.90 -17.03 -8.35
N SER A 114 2.67 -17.22 -7.91
CA SER A 114 1.96 -18.51 -8.00
C SER A 114 0.45 -18.28 -8.12
N ALA A 115 -0.33 -19.34 -8.20
CA ALA A 115 -1.80 -19.24 -8.17
C ALA A 115 -2.35 -18.61 -6.87
N SER A 116 -1.62 -18.76 -5.76
CA SER A 116 -1.97 -18.17 -4.45
C SER A 116 -1.42 -16.77 -4.24
N HIS A 117 -0.35 -16.41 -4.95
CA HIS A 117 0.33 -15.13 -4.90
C HIS A 117 0.55 -14.63 -6.32
N PRO A 118 -0.35 -13.79 -6.89
CA PRO A 118 -0.28 -13.38 -8.29
C PRO A 118 0.91 -12.48 -8.64
N THR A 119 1.68 -12.07 -7.64
CA THR A 119 2.91 -11.27 -7.80
C THR A 119 4.04 -11.90 -7.01
N LYS A 120 5.29 -11.72 -7.49
CA LYS A 120 6.50 -12.02 -6.74
C LYS A 120 6.50 -11.29 -5.39
N GLY A 121 7.17 -11.83 -4.39
CA GLY A 121 7.37 -11.20 -3.10
C GLY A 121 7.87 -9.74 -3.22
N TRP A 122 7.24 -8.83 -2.49
CA TRP A 122 7.43 -7.39 -2.70
C TRP A 122 8.80 -6.87 -2.21
N TRP A 123 9.54 -7.64 -1.41
CA TRP A 123 10.95 -7.44 -1.04
C TRP A 123 11.77 -8.72 -1.27
N ASP A 124 11.43 -9.49 -2.30
CA ASP A 124 12.17 -10.72 -2.60
C ASP A 124 13.66 -10.48 -2.79
N ASP A 125 14.07 -9.34 -3.33
CA ASP A 125 15.49 -9.00 -3.51
C ASP A 125 16.23 -8.70 -2.18
N ILE A 126 15.51 -8.41 -1.09
CA ILE A 126 16.05 -8.10 0.23
C ILE A 126 15.99 -9.32 1.17
N VAL A 127 14.96 -10.15 1.05
CA VAL A 127 14.67 -11.24 1.98
C VAL A 127 14.93 -12.60 1.31
N GLY A 128 15.77 -13.42 1.90
CA GLY A 128 16.06 -14.76 1.38
C GLY A 128 17.44 -15.27 1.82
N PRO A 129 17.82 -16.49 1.45
CA PRO A 129 19.13 -17.05 1.76
C PRO A 129 20.26 -16.16 1.22
N GLY A 130 21.20 -15.76 2.10
CA GLY A 130 22.35 -14.92 1.75
C GLY A 130 22.01 -13.48 1.32
N LYS A 131 20.74 -13.03 1.47
CA LYS A 131 20.32 -11.65 1.18
C LYS A 131 20.48 -10.76 2.42
N ALA A 132 20.15 -9.48 2.28
CA ALA A 132 20.27 -8.49 3.35
C ALA A 132 19.52 -8.88 4.64
N VAL A 133 18.34 -9.47 4.51
CA VAL A 133 17.63 -10.16 5.59
C VAL A 133 17.76 -11.66 5.32
N ASP A 134 18.87 -12.22 5.81
CA ASP A 134 19.30 -13.58 5.51
C ASP A 134 18.46 -14.62 6.25
N THR A 135 17.66 -15.37 5.50
CA THR A 135 16.79 -16.41 6.06
C THR A 135 17.53 -17.70 6.49
N ASP A 136 18.83 -17.81 6.19
CA ASP A 136 19.67 -18.86 6.78
C ASP A 136 20.05 -18.53 8.25
N GLN A 137 20.03 -17.26 8.62
CA GLN A 137 20.32 -16.77 9.96
C GLN A 137 19.06 -16.37 10.73
N PHE A 138 18.10 -15.72 10.07
CA PHE A 138 16.93 -15.14 10.71
C PHE A 138 15.65 -15.92 10.41
N PHE A 139 14.77 -15.99 11.41
CA PHE A 139 13.40 -16.41 11.24
C PHE A 139 12.54 -15.19 10.91
N VAL A 140 12.23 -15.00 9.63
CA VAL A 140 11.45 -13.87 9.15
C VAL A 140 9.96 -14.16 9.24
N VAL A 141 9.19 -13.23 9.75
CA VAL A 141 7.73 -13.28 9.83
C VAL A 141 7.15 -12.05 9.14
N CYS A 142 6.22 -12.25 8.22
CA CYS A 142 5.40 -11.18 7.66
C CYS A 142 3.93 -11.50 7.90
N ILE A 143 3.20 -10.58 8.55
CA ILE A 143 1.80 -10.78 8.96
C ILE A 143 0.92 -9.89 8.10
N ASN A 144 -0.09 -10.48 7.49
CA ASN A 144 -1.13 -9.72 6.79
C ASN A 144 -1.91 -8.89 7.82
N VAL A 145 -1.97 -7.58 7.62
CA VAL A 145 -2.57 -6.68 8.62
C VAL A 145 -4.05 -6.95 8.85
N LEU A 146 -4.52 -6.74 10.07
CA LEU A 146 -5.94 -6.65 10.39
C LEU A 146 -6.58 -5.55 9.51
N GLY A 147 -7.75 -5.83 8.93
CA GLY A 147 -8.40 -4.93 7.97
C GLY A 147 -7.93 -5.12 6.52
N GLY A 148 -6.85 -5.90 6.29
CA GLY A 148 -6.38 -6.29 4.96
C GLY A 148 -7.29 -7.34 4.31
N CYS A 149 -6.96 -7.71 3.07
CA CYS A 149 -7.82 -8.59 2.27
C CYS A 149 -7.14 -9.89 1.81
N GLN A 150 -5.95 -10.21 2.33
CA GLN A 150 -5.20 -11.40 1.91
C GLN A 150 -5.17 -12.48 3.01
N GLY A 151 -6.33 -12.75 3.63
CA GLY A 151 -6.53 -13.85 4.57
C GLY A 151 -6.64 -13.44 6.04
N SER A 152 -6.20 -12.24 6.44
CA SER A 152 -6.51 -11.70 7.78
C SER A 152 -7.93 -11.13 7.83
N THR A 153 -8.53 -11.11 9.01
CA THR A 153 -9.86 -10.54 9.22
C THR A 153 -9.92 -9.10 8.72
N GLY A 154 -10.83 -8.83 7.82
CA GLY A 154 -11.08 -7.55 7.17
C GLY A 154 -12.51 -7.44 6.67
N PRO A 155 -12.85 -6.39 5.91
CA PRO A 155 -14.20 -6.17 5.39
C PRO A 155 -14.76 -7.32 4.54
N SER A 156 -13.91 -8.04 3.80
CA SER A 156 -14.29 -9.20 3.00
C SER A 156 -14.52 -10.49 3.81
N SER A 157 -14.06 -10.51 5.07
CA SER A 157 -14.21 -11.70 5.94
C SER A 157 -15.65 -11.91 6.36
N ILE A 158 -16.01 -13.19 6.59
CA ILE A 158 -17.34 -13.54 7.09
C ILE A 158 -17.49 -13.08 8.54
N ASN A 159 -18.53 -12.31 8.80
CA ASN A 159 -18.91 -11.91 10.14
C ASN A 159 -19.62 -13.10 10.83
N PRO A 160 -19.06 -13.62 11.92
CA PRO A 160 -19.63 -14.79 12.60
C PRO A 160 -21.01 -14.56 13.22
N VAL A 161 -21.45 -13.30 13.35
CA VAL A 161 -22.76 -12.95 13.90
C VAL A 161 -23.90 -13.24 12.90
N ASN A 162 -23.67 -13.00 11.60
CA ASN A 162 -24.72 -13.09 10.58
C ASN A 162 -24.36 -13.98 9.39
N ASN A 163 -23.16 -14.56 9.38
CA ASN A 163 -22.61 -15.42 8.33
C ASN A 163 -22.57 -14.75 6.94
N ARG A 164 -22.34 -13.44 6.89
CA ARG A 164 -22.16 -12.62 5.68
C ARG A 164 -20.85 -11.85 5.76
N PRO A 165 -20.27 -11.40 4.64
CA PRO A 165 -19.13 -10.50 4.70
C PRO A 165 -19.42 -9.28 5.58
N TYR A 166 -18.42 -8.83 6.33
CA TYR A 166 -18.57 -7.61 7.14
C TYR A 166 -19.02 -6.41 6.31
N GLY A 167 -18.41 -6.25 5.13
CA GLY A 167 -18.73 -5.13 4.26
C GLY A 167 -18.62 -3.77 4.96
N SER A 168 -19.65 -2.95 4.81
CA SER A 168 -19.74 -1.61 5.41
C SER A 168 -19.81 -1.59 6.95
N VAL A 169 -20.13 -2.72 7.58
CA VAL A 169 -20.20 -2.80 9.06
C VAL A 169 -18.88 -3.22 9.70
N PHE A 170 -17.82 -3.42 8.90
CA PHE A 170 -16.49 -3.65 9.47
C PHE A 170 -16.08 -2.44 10.31
N PRO A 171 -15.66 -2.62 11.57
CA PRO A 171 -15.38 -1.51 12.46
C PRO A 171 -14.11 -0.75 12.02
N ASN A 172 -14.06 0.54 12.36
CA ASN A 172 -12.84 1.32 12.18
C ASN A 172 -11.72 0.76 13.05
N ILE A 173 -10.58 0.54 12.43
CA ILE A 173 -9.34 0.10 13.08
C ILE A 173 -8.28 1.19 13.00
N THR A 174 -7.25 1.04 13.81
CA THR A 174 -6.08 1.93 13.84
C THR A 174 -4.80 1.13 13.61
N ILE A 175 -3.68 1.82 13.37
CA ILE A 175 -2.35 1.18 13.32
C ILE A 175 -2.04 0.45 14.63
N ARG A 176 -2.53 0.95 15.78
CA ARG A 176 -2.36 0.28 17.09
C ARG A 176 -3.14 -1.02 17.18
N ASP A 177 -4.33 -1.10 16.57
CA ASP A 177 -5.09 -2.34 16.50
C ASP A 177 -4.36 -3.39 15.68
N ILE A 178 -3.78 -2.98 14.54
CA ILE A 178 -2.93 -3.83 13.70
C ILE A 178 -1.77 -4.37 14.53
N VAL A 179 -1.02 -3.51 15.22
CA VAL A 179 0.13 -3.91 16.05
C VAL A 179 -0.28 -4.83 17.21
N ARG A 180 -1.43 -4.60 17.84
CA ARG A 180 -1.96 -5.50 18.88
C ARG A 180 -2.29 -6.89 18.34
N ALA A 181 -2.85 -6.97 17.14
CA ALA A 181 -3.11 -8.25 16.49
C ALA A 181 -1.81 -8.98 16.14
N GLN A 182 -0.80 -8.26 15.63
CA GLN A 182 0.53 -8.80 15.35
C GLN A 182 1.23 -9.30 16.63
N ALA A 183 1.07 -8.59 17.75
CA ALA A 183 1.62 -9.03 19.03
C ALA A 183 1.06 -10.37 19.49
N LYS A 184 -0.23 -10.63 19.22
CA LYS A 184 -0.87 -11.93 19.48
C LYS A 184 -0.30 -13.06 18.60
N VAL A 185 0.03 -12.75 17.32
CA VAL A 185 0.70 -13.73 16.45
C VAL A 185 2.09 -14.04 16.99
N ALA A 186 2.85 -13.03 17.46
CA ALA A 186 4.15 -13.24 18.07
C ALA A 186 4.06 -14.13 19.32
N ASP A 187 3.05 -13.91 20.19
CA ASP A 187 2.79 -14.73 21.38
C ASP A 187 2.55 -16.20 20.98
N TYR A 188 1.73 -16.44 19.95
CA TYR A 188 1.46 -17.79 19.44
C TYR A 188 2.72 -18.48 18.89
N LEU A 189 3.60 -17.73 18.22
CA LEU A 189 4.86 -18.26 17.68
C LEU A 189 5.94 -18.44 18.76
N GLY A 190 5.66 -18.07 20.02
CA GLY A 190 6.65 -18.12 21.11
C GLY A 190 7.73 -17.04 21.02
N ILE A 191 7.46 -15.95 20.27
CA ILE A 191 8.40 -14.84 20.09
C ILE A 191 8.13 -13.78 21.14
N ASN A 192 8.85 -13.83 22.25
CA ASN A 192 8.73 -12.84 23.33
C ASN A 192 9.39 -11.52 22.99
N LYS A 193 10.44 -11.55 22.17
CA LYS A 193 11.23 -10.38 21.77
C LYS A 193 11.71 -10.59 20.33
N TRP A 194 11.47 -9.60 19.49
CA TRP A 194 11.98 -9.60 18.13
C TRP A 194 13.50 -9.32 18.13
N HIS A 195 14.22 -9.88 17.17
CA HIS A 195 15.58 -9.44 16.87
C HIS A 195 15.54 -8.02 16.30
N ALA A 196 14.66 -7.81 15.31
CA ALA A 196 14.36 -6.50 14.75
C ALA A 196 12.93 -6.45 14.20
N ILE A 197 12.39 -5.24 14.06
CA ILE A 197 11.11 -4.95 13.38
C ILE A 197 11.37 -3.90 12.31
N ILE A 198 11.06 -4.22 11.05
CA ILE A 198 11.35 -3.37 9.90
C ILE A 198 10.09 -3.16 9.04
N GLY A 199 9.96 -2.00 8.41
CA GLY A 199 8.84 -1.74 7.51
C GLY A 199 8.86 -0.35 6.92
N GLY A 200 8.26 -0.22 5.71
CA GLY A 200 8.16 1.04 5.00
C GLY A 200 6.73 1.57 4.91
N SER A 201 6.57 2.89 4.80
CA SER A 201 5.27 3.55 4.62
C SER A 201 4.32 3.23 5.79
N MET A 202 3.11 2.71 5.53
CA MET A 202 2.21 2.19 6.57
C MET A 202 2.90 1.12 7.44
N GLY A 203 3.83 0.33 6.89
CA GLY A 203 4.67 -0.58 7.67
C GLY A 203 5.54 0.15 8.67
N GLY A 204 6.11 1.29 8.30
CA GLY A 204 6.88 2.14 9.20
C GLY A 204 6.05 2.73 10.35
N MET A 205 4.77 3.06 10.11
CA MET A 205 3.84 3.45 11.18
C MET A 205 3.64 2.31 12.20
N GLN A 206 3.51 1.08 11.71
CA GLN A 206 3.42 -0.12 12.55
C GLN A 206 4.70 -0.30 13.39
N VAL A 207 5.87 -0.14 12.75
CA VAL A 207 7.18 -0.23 13.41
C VAL A 207 7.32 0.78 14.55
N LEU A 208 6.91 2.04 14.32
CA LEU A 208 6.92 3.08 15.36
C LEU A 208 5.97 2.74 16.52
N GLU A 209 4.76 2.27 16.22
CA GLU A 209 3.81 1.85 17.23
C GLU A 209 4.29 0.61 18.02
N TRP A 210 4.97 -0.35 17.35
CA TRP A 210 5.63 -1.46 18.06
C TRP A 210 6.65 -0.96 19.07
N GLY A 211 7.53 -0.04 18.69
CA GLY A 211 8.52 0.55 19.58
C GLY A 211 7.90 1.28 20.78
N ALA A 212 6.78 1.99 20.56
CA ALA A 212 6.11 2.75 21.61
C ALA A 212 5.17 1.91 22.49
N MET A 213 4.55 0.86 21.95
CA MET A 213 3.60 0.00 22.68
C MET A 213 4.28 -1.16 23.41
N PHE A 214 5.32 -1.74 22.81
CA PHE A 214 6.01 -2.93 23.29
C PHE A 214 7.54 -2.74 23.31
N PRO A 215 8.06 -1.72 24.04
CA PRO A 215 9.48 -1.34 23.98
C PRO A 215 10.45 -2.48 24.34
N GLU A 216 10.07 -3.36 25.26
CA GLU A 216 10.92 -4.48 25.66
C GLU A 216 10.96 -5.60 24.60
N ARG A 217 10.00 -5.60 23.68
CA ARG A 217 9.90 -6.57 22.57
C ARG A 217 10.52 -6.08 21.26
N ALA A 218 10.87 -4.79 21.17
CA ALA A 218 11.33 -4.11 19.96
C ALA A 218 12.71 -3.45 20.18
N PRO A 219 13.80 -4.25 20.34
CA PRO A 219 15.13 -3.72 20.64
C PRO A 219 15.79 -3.02 19.46
N ARG A 220 15.38 -3.33 18.25
CA ARG A 220 15.85 -2.71 16.99
C ARG A 220 14.68 -2.48 16.09
N ILE A 221 14.53 -1.27 15.57
CA ILE A 221 13.43 -0.93 14.67
C ILE A 221 13.91 -0.07 13.50
N ALA A 222 13.37 -0.34 12.31
CA ALA A 222 13.62 0.45 11.10
C ALA A 222 12.32 0.94 10.45
N PRO A 223 11.77 2.07 10.89
CA PRO A 223 10.68 2.76 10.18
C PRO A 223 11.25 3.53 8.98
N VAL A 224 10.91 3.14 7.75
CA VAL A 224 11.42 3.73 6.50
C VAL A 224 10.30 4.44 5.75
N ALA A 225 10.58 5.58 5.10
CA ALA A 225 9.64 6.33 4.26
C ALA A 225 8.27 6.50 4.95
N THR A 226 8.25 7.01 6.18
CA THR A 226 7.06 7.08 7.04
C THR A 226 7.04 8.37 7.88
N SER A 227 6.07 8.54 8.76
CA SER A 227 5.94 9.71 9.62
C SER A 227 5.46 9.38 11.02
N LEU A 228 5.68 10.30 11.97
CA LEU A 228 5.17 10.20 13.35
C LEU A 228 3.65 10.41 13.43
N ALA A 229 3.09 11.16 12.49
CA ALA A 229 1.65 11.38 12.34
C ALA A 229 1.32 11.68 10.87
N ALA A 230 0.12 11.35 10.43
CA ALA A 230 -0.35 11.68 9.11
C ALA A 230 -0.46 13.20 8.92
N SER A 231 0.18 13.74 7.87
CA SER A 231 0.10 15.15 7.52
C SER A 231 -1.21 15.48 6.81
N ALA A 232 -1.56 16.77 6.78
CA ALA A 232 -2.73 17.27 6.06
C ALA A 232 -2.71 16.87 4.57
N GLN A 233 -1.53 16.90 3.92
CA GLN A 233 -1.36 16.51 2.52
C GLN A 233 -1.62 15.02 2.30
N GLN A 234 -1.08 14.15 3.17
CA GLN A 234 -1.35 12.71 3.14
C GLN A 234 -2.84 12.41 3.30
N ILE A 235 -3.50 13.05 4.27
CA ILE A 235 -4.95 12.93 4.50
C ILE A 235 -5.74 13.42 3.28
N ALA A 236 -5.31 14.49 2.61
CA ALA A 236 -5.97 15.03 1.42
C ALA A 236 -5.91 14.04 0.25
N TRP A 237 -4.75 13.48 -0.08
CA TRP A 237 -4.61 12.44 -1.10
C TRP A 237 -5.44 11.20 -0.78
N SER A 238 -5.39 10.76 0.47
CA SER A 238 -6.21 9.66 0.99
C SER A 238 -7.70 9.92 0.79
N ALA A 239 -8.17 11.13 1.10
CA ALA A 239 -9.57 11.51 0.98
C ALA A 239 -10.07 11.45 -0.48
N VAL A 240 -9.25 11.92 -1.44
CA VAL A 240 -9.59 11.85 -2.88
C VAL A 240 -9.66 10.40 -3.37
N GLY A 241 -8.71 9.55 -2.95
CA GLY A 241 -8.75 8.12 -3.27
C GLY A 241 -9.99 7.42 -2.71
N ARG A 242 -10.37 7.72 -1.45
CA ARG A 242 -11.61 7.19 -0.86
C ARG A 242 -12.86 7.69 -1.59
N ALA A 243 -12.88 8.96 -1.99
CA ALA A 243 -14.00 9.52 -2.74
C ALA A 243 -14.17 8.83 -4.10
N ALA A 244 -13.07 8.50 -4.80
CA ALA A 244 -13.11 7.76 -6.06
C ALA A 244 -13.81 6.39 -5.90
N ILE A 245 -13.55 5.66 -4.83
CA ILE A 245 -14.24 4.39 -4.53
C ILE A 245 -15.72 4.64 -4.20
N ALA A 246 -16.01 5.62 -3.35
CA ALA A 246 -17.39 5.92 -2.92
C ALA A 246 -18.29 6.43 -4.06
N LEU A 247 -17.71 7.04 -5.10
CA LEU A 247 -18.44 7.49 -6.29
C LEU A 247 -18.73 6.36 -7.29
N ASP A 248 -18.10 5.19 -7.15
CA ASP A 248 -18.40 4.03 -8.00
C ASP A 248 -19.76 3.44 -7.59
N PRO A 249 -20.80 3.44 -8.45
CA PRO A 249 -22.12 2.93 -8.10
C PRO A 249 -22.10 1.43 -7.75
N ARG A 250 -21.09 0.67 -8.20
CA ARG A 250 -20.90 -0.74 -7.89
C ARG A 250 -20.33 -0.96 -6.49
N TRP A 251 -19.86 0.08 -5.81
CA TRP A 251 -19.44 -0.02 -4.41
C TRP A 251 -20.63 -0.31 -3.45
N ARG A 252 -21.86 0.14 -3.79
CA ARG A 252 -23.09 -0.18 -3.06
C ARG A 252 -22.99 0.06 -1.55
N ASP A 253 -22.41 1.21 -1.18
CA ASP A 253 -22.13 1.57 0.22
C ASP A 253 -21.35 0.49 0.99
N GLY A 254 -20.43 -0.19 0.32
CA GLY A 254 -19.58 -1.25 0.88
C GLY A 254 -20.20 -2.65 0.88
N ASN A 255 -21.41 -2.84 0.31
CA ASN A 255 -22.13 -4.12 0.33
C ASN A 255 -22.20 -4.77 -1.06
N TYR A 256 -21.05 -5.01 -1.68
CA TYR A 256 -20.93 -5.53 -3.05
C TYR A 256 -20.50 -6.99 -3.16
N TYR A 257 -20.10 -7.65 -2.06
CA TYR A 257 -19.48 -9.00 -2.13
C TYR A 257 -20.40 -10.10 -2.68
N GLU A 258 -21.73 -9.90 -2.65
CA GLU A 258 -22.73 -10.81 -3.20
C GLU A 258 -23.10 -10.48 -4.67
N ALA A 259 -22.39 -9.54 -5.31
CA ALA A 259 -22.61 -9.22 -6.71
C ALA A 259 -22.02 -10.28 -7.65
N ASP A 260 -22.45 -10.27 -8.90
CA ASP A 260 -21.89 -11.14 -9.93
C ASP A 260 -20.42 -10.77 -10.25
N PRO A 261 -19.61 -11.73 -10.72
CA PRO A 261 -18.28 -11.43 -11.25
C PRO A 261 -18.32 -10.30 -12.29
N GLY A 262 -17.34 -9.40 -12.22
CA GLY A 262 -17.28 -8.20 -13.06
C GLY A 262 -18.10 -7.00 -12.54
N ASP A 263 -18.94 -7.18 -11.51
CA ASP A 263 -19.83 -6.13 -10.99
C ASP A 263 -19.37 -5.57 -9.63
N GLY A 264 -18.09 -5.71 -9.31
CA GLY A 264 -17.46 -5.05 -8.16
C GLY A 264 -17.04 -3.60 -8.44
N PRO A 265 -16.63 -2.83 -7.41
CA PRO A 265 -16.26 -1.42 -7.52
C PRO A 265 -14.86 -1.23 -8.16
N HIS A 266 -14.65 -1.87 -9.32
CA HIS A 266 -13.36 -1.94 -9.99
C HIS A 266 -12.90 -0.57 -10.49
N ALA A 267 -13.84 0.25 -11.03
CA ALA A 267 -13.50 1.57 -11.55
C ALA A 267 -13.07 2.52 -10.43
N GLY A 268 -13.78 2.51 -9.32
CA GLY A 268 -13.43 3.32 -8.15
C GLY A 268 -12.09 2.93 -7.56
N LEU A 269 -11.84 1.63 -7.36
CA LEU A 269 -10.57 1.14 -6.81
C LEU A 269 -9.38 1.38 -7.77
N ALA A 270 -9.59 1.17 -9.08
CA ALA A 270 -8.55 1.45 -10.09
C ALA A 270 -8.21 2.94 -10.14
N THR A 271 -9.23 3.83 -10.07
CA THR A 271 -9.01 5.29 -10.00
C THR A 271 -8.27 5.68 -8.72
N ALA A 272 -8.66 5.14 -7.57
CA ALA A 272 -7.93 5.37 -6.31
C ALA A 272 -6.46 4.93 -6.42
N ARG A 273 -6.17 3.82 -7.09
CA ARG A 273 -4.79 3.38 -7.35
C ARG A 273 -4.05 4.31 -8.31
N ALA A 274 -4.71 4.80 -9.36
CA ALA A 274 -4.12 5.76 -10.29
C ALA A 274 -3.72 7.05 -9.57
N ILE A 275 -4.60 7.60 -8.71
CA ILE A 275 -4.30 8.75 -7.86
C ILE A 275 -3.09 8.45 -6.97
N ALA A 276 -3.05 7.27 -6.35
CA ALA A 276 -1.93 6.86 -5.50
C ALA A 276 -0.62 6.78 -6.29
N GLN A 277 -0.62 6.24 -7.50
CA GLN A 277 0.59 6.17 -8.35
C GLN A 277 1.17 7.54 -8.69
N ILE A 278 0.34 8.58 -8.81
CA ILE A 278 0.83 9.94 -9.10
C ILE A 278 1.71 10.45 -7.95
N HIS A 279 1.33 10.23 -6.70
CA HIS A 279 2.13 10.68 -5.55
C HIS A 279 3.11 9.62 -5.01
N TYR A 280 3.08 8.38 -5.52
CA TYR A 280 4.10 7.37 -5.23
C TYR A 280 5.35 7.55 -6.08
N ARG A 281 5.25 8.25 -7.21
CA ARG A 281 6.35 8.53 -8.11
C ARG A 281 6.78 10.00 -8.04
N SER A 282 8.02 10.27 -8.37
CA SER A 282 8.52 11.63 -8.54
C SER A 282 8.25 12.17 -9.95
N ASP A 283 8.28 13.49 -10.10
CA ASP A 283 8.26 14.16 -11.41
C ASP A 283 9.38 13.65 -12.32
N ALA A 284 10.61 13.55 -11.77
CA ALA A 284 11.75 13.04 -12.52
C ALA A 284 11.55 11.61 -13.04
N SER A 285 10.94 10.73 -12.23
CA SER A 285 10.60 9.37 -12.64
C SER A 285 9.57 9.35 -13.78
N PHE A 286 8.52 10.18 -13.68
CA PHE A 286 7.52 10.29 -14.76
C PHE A 286 8.13 10.88 -16.02
N GLN A 287 8.89 11.97 -15.90
CA GLN A 287 9.49 12.64 -17.05
C GLN A 287 10.48 11.72 -17.78
N SER A 288 11.34 10.98 -17.07
CA SER A 288 12.32 10.09 -17.67
C SER A 288 11.69 8.87 -18.36
N ARG A 289 10.52 8.40 -17.89
CA ARG A 289 9.86 7.19 -18.41
C ARG A 289 8.88 7.47 -19.53
N PHE A 290 8.17 8.56 -19.46
CA PHE A 290 7.02 8.82 -20.34
C PHE A 290 7.15 10.13 -21.11
N GLY A 291 7.78 11.15 -20.56
CA GLY A 291 7.86 12.48 -21.19
C GLY A 291 6.48 12.96 -21.64
N ARG A 292 6.33 13.15 -22.93
CA ARG A 292 5.07 13.48 -23.62
C ARG A 292 4.73 12.45 -24.71
N ASP A 293 5.16 11.22 -24.55
CA ASP A 293 4.97 10.17 -25.54
C ASP A 293 3.48 9.80 -25.64
N LEU A 294 3.00 9.70 -26.88
CA LEU A 294 1.64 9.33 -27.23
C LEU A 294 1.55 7.82 -27.45
N VAL A 295 0.43 7.23 -27.06
CA VAL A 295 0.10 5.82 -27.35
C VAL A 295 -0.08 5.62 -28.86
N ASP A 296 -0.77 6.55 -29.52
CA ASP A 296 -0.87 6.64 -30.98
C ASP A 296 -0.21 7.95 -31.43
N LYS A 297 0.90 7.85 -32.16
CA LYS A 297 1.71 9.00 -32.58
C LYS A 297 0.99 9.94 -33.56
N ASP A 298 -0.03 9.45 -34.24
CA ASP A 298 -0.79 10.20 -35.24
C ASP A 298 -2.05 10.86 -34.65
N SER A 299 -2.34 10.64 -33.36
CA SER A 299 -3.56 11.08 -32.69
C SER A 299 -3.21 11.91 -31.43
N LEU A 300 -3.46 13.24 -31.50
CA LEU A 300 -3.11 14.19 -30.45
C LEU A 300 -4.25 15.10 -29.99
N PHE A 301 -5.22 15.37 -30.84
CA PHE A 301 -6.19 16.45 -30.60
C PHE A 301 -7.59 15.97 -30.25
N GLY A 302 -7.84 14.67 -30.31
CA GLY A 302 -9.07 14.07 -29.82
C GLY A 302 -9.13 14.12 -28.27
N LEU A 303 -10.34 14.31 -27.72
CA LEU A 303 -10.54 14.38 -26.29
C LEU A 303 -10.02 13.13 -25.55
N TRP A 304 -10.01 11.99 -26.23
CA TRP A 304 -9.61 10.70 -25.66
C TRP A 304 -8.31 10.15 -26.26
N ASP A 305 -7.57 10.98 -27.01
CA ASP A 305 -6.20 10.64 -27.39
C ASP A 305 -5.34 10.56 -26.14
N ARG A 306 -4.43 9.59 -26.10
CA ARG A 306 -3.80 9.18 -24.83
C ARG A 306 -2.28 9.32 -24.87
N PHE A 307 -1.75 9.74 -23.75
CA PHE A 307 -0.32 9.68 -23.45
C PHE A 307 0.05 8.34 -22.77
N GLU A 308 1.29 7.90 -22.94
CA GLU A 308 1.80 6.65 -22.35
C GLU A 308 1.68 6.63 -20.82
N VAL A 309 1.79 7.77 -20.16
CA VAL A 309 1.59 7.87 -18.70
C VAL A 309 0.18 7.44 -18.26
N GLU A 310 -0.84 7.66 -19.11
CA GLU A 310 -2.21 7.22 -18.80
C GLU A 310 -2.33 5.70 -18.87
N SER A 311 -1.63 5.07 -19.84
CA SER A 311 -1.56 3.61 -19.95
C SER A 311 -0.86 2.98 -18.72
N TYR A 312 0.17 3.64 -18.20
CA TYR A 312 0.83 3.24 -16.97
C TYR A 312 -0.12 3.29 -15.76
N LEU A 313 -0.91 4.37 -15.61
CA LEU A 313 -1.88 4.50 -14.51
C LEU A 313 -2.96 3.43 -14.59
N ASP A 314 -3.47 3.18 -15.78
CA ASP A 314 -4.45 2.13 -16.05
C ASP A 314 -3.93 0.74 -15.71
N TYR A 315 -2.69 0.42 -16.12
CA TYR A 315 -2.04 -0.85 -15.80
C TYR A 315 -1.98 -1.09 -14.29
N HIS A 316 -1.60 -0.07 -13.53
CA HIS A 316 -1.52 -0.19 -12.07
C HIS A 316 -2.88 -0.32 -11.41
N GLY A 317 -3.90 0.35 -11.93
CA GLY A 317 -5.29 0.18 -11.52
C GLY A 317 -5.76 -1.24 -11.74
N GLU A 318 -5.61 -1.77 -12.96
CA GLU A 318 -5.99 -3.14 -13.32
C GLU A 318 -5.25 -4.21 -12.52
N LYS A 319 -3.97 -3.98 -12.23
CA LYS A 319 -3.19 -4.88 -11.39
C LYS A 319 -3.71 -4.91 -9.95
N LEU A 320 -4.14 -3.77 -9.41
CA LEU A 320 -4.63 -3.72 -8.03
C LEU A 320 -5.98 -4.40 -7.86
N ILE A 321 -6.96 -4.16 -8.74
CA ILE A 321 -8.31 -4.74 -8.62
C ILE A 321 -8.32 -6.26 -8.64
N ARG A 322 -7.28 -6.89 -9.20
CA ARG A 322 -7.14 -8.36 -9.25
C ARG A 322 -6.66 -8.98 -7.95
N ARG A 323 -6.14 -8.20 -7.01
CA ARG A 323 -5.52 -8.69 -5.77
C ARG A 323 -5.85 -7.88 -4.52
N PHE A 324 -6.70 -6.88 -4.63
CA PHE A 324 -7.04 -6.02 -3.51
C PHE A 324 -8.54 -5.75 -3.43
N ASP A 325 -9.00 -5.44 -2.23
CA ASP A 325 -10.40 -5.18 -1.90
C ASP A 325 -10.65 -3.69 -1.67
N ALA A 326 -11.74 -3.16 -2.22
CA ALA A 326 -12.06 -1.75 -2.11
C ALA A 326 -12.36 -1.30 -0.66
N ASN A 327 -13.10 -2.09 0.10
CA ASN A 327 -13.37 -1.76 1.50
C ASN A 327 -12.11 -1.86 2.37
N SER A 328 -11.26 -2.85 2.13
CA SER A 328 -9.96 -2.94 2.80
C SER A 328 -9.08 -1.73 2.48
N TYR A 329 -9.10 -1.24 1.23
CA TYR A 329 -8.42 0.01 0.88
C TYR A 329 -8.93 1.19 1.71
N LEU A 330 -10.27 1.34 1.84
CA LEU A 330 -10.89 2.40 2.62
C LEU A 330 -10.51 2.33 4.11
N VAL A 331 -10.60 1.13 4.71
CA VAL A 331 -10.34 0.89 6.13
C VAL A 331 -8.87 1.15 6.47
N LEU A 332 -7.94 0.57 5.71
CA LEU A 332 -6.50 0.75 5.94
C LEU A 332 -6.06 2.19 5.67
N ASN A 333 -6.59 2.81 4.63
CA ASN A 333 -6.34 4.21 4.32
C ASN A 333 -6.80 5.12 5.49
N ARG A 334 -7.97 4.82 6.08
CA ARG A 334 -8.45 5.54 7.26
C ARG A 334 -7.59 5.29 8.50
N ALA A 335 -7.09 4.06 8.69
CA ALA A 335 -6.15 3.75 9.76
C ALA A 335 -4.86 4.58 9.66
N MET A 336 -4.34 4.78 8.44
CA MET A 336 -3.19 5.66 8.17
C MET A 336 -3.52 7.12 8.48
N ASP A 337 -4.67 7.66 8.04
CA ASP A 337 -5.08 9.04 8.31
C ASP A 337 -5.18 9.35 9.81
N THR A 338 -5.55 8.34 10.60
CA THR A 338 -5.67 8.48 12.05
C THR A 338 -4.38 8.17 12.80
N HIS A 339 -3.30 7.82 12.07
CA HIS A 339 -2.01 7.60 12.70
C HIS A 339 -1.47 8.89 13.31
N ASP A 340 -1.21 8.84 14.59
CA ASP A 340 -0.55 9.88 15.39
C ASP A 340 0.09 9.20 16.60
N LEU A 341 1.42 9.15 16.60
CA LEU A 341 2.17 8.49 17.66
C LEU A 341 1.92 9.14 19.02
N SER A 342 1.63 10.44 19.04
CA SER A 342 1.39 11.18 20.29
C SER A 342 -0.01 10.97 20.88
N ARG A 343 -0.99 10.53 20.07
CA ARG A 343 -2.38 10.41 20.49
C ARG A 343 -2.52 9.54 21.75
N GLY A 344 -3.12 10.10 22.79
CA GLY A 344 -3.32 9.41 24.08
C GLY A 344 -2.06 9.21 24.92
N ARG A 345 -0.90 9.77 24.48
CA ARG A 345 0.38 9.70 25.20
C ARG A 345 0.86 11.03 25.77
N GLY A 346 0.02 12.08 25.70
CA GLY A 346 0.25 13.41 26.24
C GLY A 346 1.04 14.34 25.32
N SER A 347 2.22 13.90 24.83
CA SER A 347 3.01 14.63 23.83
C SER A 347 3.79 13.66 22.95
N LEU A 348 4.38 14.19 21.87
CA LEU A 348 5.24 13.41 20.97
C LEU A 348 6.51 12.93 21.67
N GLU A 349 7.12 13.78 22.50
CA GLU A 349 8.28 13.43 23.32
C GLU A 349 7.96 12.28 24.30
N ASN A 350 6.78 12.32 24.91
CA ASN A 350 6.33 11.25 25.79
C ASN A 350 6.10 9.93 25.02
N ALA A 351 5.61 10.02 23.80
CA ALA A 351 5.42 8.86 22.94
C ALA A 351 6.76 8.23 22.54
N VAL A 352 7.71 9.02 22.00
CA VAL A 352 9.01 8.51 21.56
C VAL A 352 9.92 8.11 22.71
N ARG A 353 9.79 8.71 23.90
CA ARG A 353 10.52 8.27 25.13
C ARG A 353 10.22 6.83 25.51
N ARG A 354 9.10 6.28 25.05
CA ARG A 354 8.76 4.86 25.25
C ARG A 354 9.59 3.94 24.36
N ILE A 355 10.08 4.42 23.21
CA ILE A 355 10.94 3.65 22.31
C ILE A 355 12.31 3.49 22.98
N LYS A 356 12.66 2.26 23.34
CA LYS A 356 13.90 1.93 24.07
C LYS A 356 14.97 1.35 23.16
N GLY A 357 14.55 0.81 22.03
CA GLY A 357 15.44 0.16 21.08
C GLY A 357 16.25 1.14 20.25
N LYS A 358 17.24 0.61 19.53
CA LYS A 358 17.95 1.31 18.47
C LYS A 358 17.00 1.55 17.31
N VAL A 359 16.99 2.78 16.82
CA VAL A 359 16.18 3.17 15.66
C VAL A 359 17.09 3.54 14.50
N VAL A 360 16.79 3.00 13.33
CA VAL A 360 17.36 3.48 12.05
C VAL A 360 16.19 3.91 11.19
N THR A 361 16.14 5.17 10.77
CA THR A 361 15.11 5.66 9.84
C THR A 361 15.72 6.10 8.53
N ALA A 362 15.01 5.89 7.44
CA ALA A 362 15.50 6.29 6.12
C ALA A 362 14.39 6.94 5.29
N SER A 363 14.79 7.90 4.47
CA SER A 363 13.94 8.58 3.48
C SER A 363 14.40 8.29 2.07
N ILE A 364 13.51 8.53 1.11
CA ILE A 364 13.83 8.61 -0.31
C ILE A 364 13.88 10.09 -0.71
N SER A 365 14.98 10.54 -1.32
CA SER A 365 15.26 11.96 -1.59
C SER A 365 14.14 12.66 -2.40
N THR A 366 13.44 11.92 -3.24
CA THR A 366 12.38 12.45 -4.13
C THR A 366 10.97 12.08 -3.67
N ASP A 367 10.81 11.54 -2.47
CA ASP A 367 9.49 11.17 -1.91
C ASP A 367 8.69 12.43 -1.58
N ILE A 368 7.55 12.61 -2.25
CA ILE A 368 6.60 13.70 -2.00
C ILE A 368 5.45 13.30 -1.07
N LEU A 369 5.25 11.99 -0.87
CA LEU A 369 4.22 11.47 0.04
C LEU A 369 4.71 11.49 1.50
N TYR A 370 5.92 10.99 1.75
CA TYR A 370 6.61 11.05 3.03
C TYR A 370 7.98 11.73 2.84
N PRO A 371 8.00 13.06 2.67
CA PRO A 371 9.21 13.78 2.31
C PRO A 371 10.29 13.66 3.40
N PRO A 372 11.59 13.78 3.03
CA PRO A 372 12.73 13.51 3.90
C PRO A 372 12.68 14.20 5.27
N HIS A 373 12.13 15.41 5.34
CA HIS A 373 12.02 16.14 6.62
C HIS A 373 11.20 15.39 7.68
N GLN A 374 10.27 14.49 7.29
CA GLN A 374 9.48 13.70 8.25
C GLN A 374 10.32 12.62 8.93
N GLN A 375 11.23 11.98 8.21
CA GLN A 375 12.15 11.00 8.79
C GLN A 375 13.26 11.70 9.59
N GLN A 376 13.71 12.87 9.16
CA GLN A 376 14.60 13.73 9.96
C GLN A 376 13.93 14.15 11.27
N GLU A 377 12.62 14.42 11.25
CA GLU A 377 11.85 14.71 12.47
C GLU A 377 11.82 13.50 13.41
N ILE A 378 11.63 12.27 12.90
CA ILE A 378 11.71 11.03 13.70
C ILE A 378 13.04 10.99 14.44
N GLN A 379 14.17 11.16 13.74
CA GLN A 379 15.50 11.20 14.35
C GLN A 379 15.60 12.29 15.41
N LYS A 380 15.26 13.52 15.05
CA LYS A 380 15.39 14.68 15.93
C LYS A 380 14.61 14.52 17.23
N VAL A 381 13.35 14.05 17.15
CA VAL A 381 12.50 13.92 18.34
C VAL A 381 12.98 12.77 19.22
N ILE A 382 13.38 11.62 18.66
CA ILE A 382 13.92 10.50 19.43
C ILE A 382 15.21 10.92 20.14
N GLN A 383 16.14 11.60 19.46
CA GLN A 383 17.39 12.08 20.06
C GLN A 383 17.16 13.14 21.12
N SER A 384 16.16 14.01 20.98
CA SER A 384 15.84 15.07 21.96
C SER A 384 15.43 14.51 23.33
N VAL A 385 14.97 13.26 23.39
CA VAL A 385 14.61 12.58 24.65
C VAL A 385 15.69 11.59 25.11
N GLY A 386 16.87 11.59 24.48
CA GLY A 386 18.00 10.73 24.82
C GLY A 386 17.93 9.33 24.17
N GLY A 387 17.05 9.11 23.21
CA GLY A 387 16.95 7.85 22.47
C GLY A 387 18.03 7.72 21.38
N SER A 388 18.31 6.49 20.95
CA SER A 388 19.25 6.18 19.86
C SER A 388 18.52 6.15 18.52
N CYS A 389 18.83 7.07 17.63
CA CYS A 389 18.27 7.08 16.28
C CYS A 389 19.31 7.61 15.26
N SER A 390 19.56 6.82 14.20
CA SER A 390 20.27 7.26 13.01
C SER A 390 19.29 7.53 11.87
N TYR A 391 19.68 8.39 10.95
CA TYR A 391 18.91 8.74 9.76
C TYR A 391 19.77 8.62 8.52
N GLU A 392 19.22 8.06 7.46
CA GLU A 392 19.85 7.97 6.15
C GLU A 392 18.90 8.50 5.07
N GLU A 393 19.45 9.21 4.08
CA GLU A 393 18.73 9.67 2.90
C GLU A 393 19.19 8.87 1.69
N ILE A 394 18.28 8.13 1.08
CA ILE A 394 18.54 7.34 -0.12
C ILE A 394 18.31 8.23 -1.34
N ALA A 395 19.37 8.46 -2.10
CA ALA A 395 19.31 9.21 -3.35
C ALA A 395 18.70 8.35 -4.46
N ASP A 396 17.38 8.40 -4.60
CA ASP A 396 16.62 7.65 -5.61
C ASP A 396 15.55 8.53 -6.26
N GLN A 397 15.34 8.35 -7.58
CA GLN A 397 14.40 9.16 -8.36
C GLN A 397 12.97 8.61 -8.37
N ASN A 398 12.73 7.42 -7.76
CA ASN A 398 11.45 6.73 -7.88
C ASN A 398 10.35 7.26 -6.94
N GLY A 399 10.61 8.33 -6.18
CA GLY A 399 9.64 8.86 -5.22
C GLY A 399 9.43 7.89 -4.06
N HIS A 400 8.23 7.86 -3.53
CA HIS A 400 7.87 6.97 -2.42
C HIS A 400 8.15 5.49 -2.70
N ASP A 401 7.90 5.02 -3.94
CA ASP A 401 8.20 3.64 -4.33
C ASP A 401 9.70 3.28 -4.24
N GLY A 402 10.59 4.25 -4.06
CA GLY A 402 12.02 4.01 -3.83
C GLY A 402 12.27 3.07 -2.64
N PHE A 403 11.45 3.10 -1.58
CA PHE A 403 11.62 2.14 -0.48
C PHE A 403 11.38 0.67 -0.88
N LEU A 404 10.70 0.43 -2.01
CA LEU A 404 10.51 -0.91 -2.59
C LEU A 404 11.53 -1.23 -3.68
N LEU A 405 12.11 -0.21 -4.33
CA LEU A 405 12.89 -0.36 -5.56
C LEU A 405 14.39 -0.15 -5.35
N ALA A 406 14.81 0.71 -4.42
CA ALA A 406 16.21 0.91 -4.03
C ALA A 406 16.66 -0.23 -3.09
N THR A 407 16.56 -1.48 -3.57
CA THR A 407 16.71 -2.68 -2.74
C THR A 407 18.11 -2.87 -2.20
N ALA A 408 19.13 -2.36 -2.88
CA ALA A 408 20.53 -2.43 -2.44
C ALA A 408 20.76 -1.51 -1.22
N GLU A 409 20.31 -0.25 -1.30
CA GLU A 409 20.46 0.74 -0.24
C GLU A 409 19.60 0.40 0.98
N ILE A 410 18.35 0.05 0.76
CA ILE A 410 17.44 -0.43 1.82
C ILE A 410 17.99 -1.69 2.48
N GLY A 411 18.48 -2.62 1.67
CA GLY A 411 19.09 -3.86 2.16
C GLY A 411 20.31 -3.59 3.04
N ALA A 412 21.20 -2.68 2.63
CA ALA A 412 22.38 -2.31 3.43
C ALA A 412 21.99 -1.74 4.81
N ILE A 413 20.96 -0.87 4.87
CA ILE A 413 20.44 -0.32 6.12
C ILE A 413 19.92 -1.44 7.04
N PHE A 414 19.20 -2.40 6.48
CA PHE A 414 18.67 -3.52 7.28
C PHE A 414 19.78 -4.47 7.74
N SER A 415 20.74 -4.85 6.87
CA SER A 415 21.89 -5.67 7.28
C SER A 415 22.64 -5.04 8.44
N GLN A 416 22.95 -3.76 8.35
CA GLN A 416 23.64 -3.04 9.43
C GLN A 416 22.84 -3.08 10.74
N LEU A 417 21.50 -2.88 10.69
CA LEU A 417 20.66 -2.95 11.89
C LEU A 417 20.62 -4.36 12.50
N LEU A 418 20.62 -5.39 11.65
CA LEU A 418 20.55 -6.80 12.06
C LEU A 418 21.87 -7.32 12.65
N GLU A 419 23.03 -6.83 12.18
CA GLU A 419 24.36 -7.24 12.61
C GLU A 419 24.80 -6.55 13.91
N ASP A 420 24.23 -5.43 14.27
CA ASP A 420 24.58 -4.69 15.49
C ASP A 420 24.28 -5.53 16.75
N GLN A 421 25.32 -5.85 17.54
CA GLN A 421 25.26 -6.60 18.80
C GLN A 421 24.79 -5.74 19.97
#